data_6825afb9a9d3d55de5768aaa3da880a5
#
_entry.id   6825afb9a9d3d55de5768aaa3da880a5
#
_cell.length_a   1.000
_cell.length_b   1.000
_cell.length_c   1.000
_cell.angle_alpha   90.00
_cell.angle_beta   90.00
_cell.angle_gamma   90.00
#
_symmetry.space_group_name_H-M   'P 1'
#
loop_
_entity.id
_entity.type
_entity.pdbx_description
1 polymer ?
#
loop_
_entity_poly.entity_id
_entity_poly.type
_entity_poly.pdbx_seq_one_letter_code
_entity_poly.pdbx_strand_id
1 'polypeptide(L)'
;NLIVSDIAAVFNLQFTKQNKFGIFVDTVKAKIAGGSVYTKDITIKNDNKKYHFVLFVKDVNAAKLLAMANQKRLQVKGLLNGNLTMEYGVTGFSVKSGSLHSSNGIVRYLVDKKSSEFKSMDPAVQQVLEILGDFHYRKLVLSMGENTINDQAIVTIRALGANADFYANSPVDFNFKITGPLRRMLYFFFVEENAKQDLLQLSTKKD
;
A
#
# COMPACT_ATOMS: atom_id res chain seq x y z
N ASN A 1 -0.25 -5.52 -14.68
CA ASN A 1 0.42 -4.27 -15.10
C ASN A 1 -0.29 -3.07 -14.46
N LEU A 2 0.46 -2.24 -13.73
CA LEU A 2 -0.04 -0.98 -13.18
C LEU A 2 -0.27 -0.02 -14.36
N ILE A 3 -1.53 0.33 -14.62
CA ILE A 3 -1.86 1.30 -15.66
C ILE A 3 -1.92 2.68 -15.00
N VAL A 4 -0.96 3.52 -15.33
CA VAL A 4 -0.94 4.95 -15.00
C VAL A 4 -1.27 5.70 -16.29
N SER A 5 -2.26 6.56 -16.26
CA SER A 5 -2.69 7.35 -17.42
C SER A 5 -2.84 8.83 -17.08
N ASP A 6 -3.07 9.64 -18.09
CA ASP A 6 -3.34 11.07 -17.99
C ASP A 6 -2.28 11.79 -17.12
N ILE A 7 -0.99 11.52 -17.43
CA ILE A 7 0.12 12.16 -16.72
C ILE A 7 0.22 13.60 -17.21
N ALA A 8 0.09 14.55 -16.28
CA ALA A 8 0.30 15.96 -16.51
C ALA A 8 1.32 16.52 -15.51
N ALA A 9 2.24 17.33 -15.99
CA ALA A 9 3.26 17.99 -15.18
C ALA A 9 3.37 19.46 -15.55
N VAL A 10 3.48 20.31 -14.56
CA VAL A 10 3.82 21.73 -14.69
C VAL A 10 5.14 21.95 -13.96
N PHE A 11 6.13 22.51 -14.66
CA PHE A 11 7.45 22.74 -14.09
C PHE A 11 8.08 24.03 -14.61
N ASN A 12 8.98 24.61 -13.82
CA ASN A 12 9.78 25.77 -14.13
C ASN A 12 11.27 25.44 -14.06
N LEU A 13 12.05 25.92 -15.04
CA LEU A 13 13.49 25.77 -15.04
C LEU A 13 14.14 27.03 -14.51
N GLN A 14 15.03 26.90 -13.54
CA GLN A 14 15.84 28.01 -13.04
C GLN A 14 17.32 27.72 -13.24
N PHE A 15 18.00 28.69 -13.81
CA PHE A 15 19.45 28.66 -14.03
C PHE A 15 20.12 29.65 -13.07
N THR A 16 21.08 29.18 -12.29
CA THR A 16 21.87 30.04 -11.41
C THR A 16 23.19 30.45 -12.07
N LYS A 17 23.76 31.59 -11.65
CA LYS A 17 25.01 32.12 -12.20
C LYS A 17 26.25 31.21 -12.07
N GLN A 18 26.15 30.07 -11.38
CA GLN A 18 27.24 29.11 -11.16
C GLN A 18 27.07 27.81 -11.93
N ASN A 19 26.42 27.83 -13.10
CA ASN A 19 26.10 26.65 -13.90
C ASN A 19 25.34 25.55 -13.14
N LYS A 20 24.69 25.89 -12.01
CA LYS A 20 23.76 24.98 -11.34
C LYS A 20 22.37 25.24 -11.89
N PHE A 21 21.69 24.17 -12.27
CA PHE A 21 20.30 24.26 -12.65
C PHE A 21 19.42 23.62 -11.59
N GLY A 22 18.22 24.14 -11.45
CA GLY A 22 17.16 23.57 -10.64
C GLY A 22 15.89 23.44 -11.46
N ILE A 23 15.20 22.34 -11.30
CA ILE A 23 13.87 22.13 -11.85
C ILE A 23 12.88 22.24 -10.69
N PHE A 24 11.99 23.21 -10.80
CA PHE A 24 10.88 23.34 -9.87
C PHE A 24 9.65 22.71 -10.52
N VAL A 25 9.16 21.65 -9.90
CA VAL A 25 7.95 20.99 -10.37
C VAL A 25 6.79 21.48 -9.52
N ASP A 26 5.95 22.32 -10.11
CA ASP A 26 4.78 22.87 -9.41
C ASP A 26 3.77 21.78 -9.10
N THR A 27 3.47 20.94 -10.08
CA THR A 27 2.53 19.83 -9.90
C THR A 27 2.82 18.71 -10.89
N VAL A 28 2.75 17.47 -10.41
CA VAL A 28 2.61 16.28 -11.26
C VAL A 28 1.34 15.58 -10.85
N LYS A 29 0.49 15.25 -11.80
CA LYS A 29 -0.77 14.53 -11.59
C LYS A 29 -0.88 13.36 -12.54
N ALA A 30 -1.44 12.25 -12.07
CA ALA A 30 -1.71 11.08 -12.88
C ALA A 30 -2.98 10.38 -12.39
N LYS A 31 -3.61 9.60 -13.28
CA LYS A 31 -4.71 8.70 -12.92
C LYS A 31 -4.19 7.30 -12.66
N ILE A 32 -4.70 6.67 -11.62
CA ILE A 32 -4.37 5.31 -11.22
C ILE A 32 -5.62 4.64 -10.61
N ALA A 33 -5.92 3.43 -11.04
CA ALA A 33 -7.00 2.60 -10.48
C ALA A 33 -8.36 3.35 -10.38
N GLY A 34 -8.66 4.24 -11.32
CA GLY A 34 -9.90 5.01 -11.37
C GLY A 34 -9.94 6.25 -10.49
N GLY A 35 -8.91 6.49 -9.68
CA GLY A 35 -8.70 7.73 -8.92
C GLY A 35 -7.55 8.56 -9.48
N SER A 36 -6.99 9.43 -8.68
CA SER A 36 -5.85 10.25 -9.05
C SER A 36 -4.78 10.29 -7.95
N VAL A 37 -3.55 10.42 -8.39
CA VAL A 37 -2.42 10.75 -7.51
C VAL A 37 -1.79 12.04 -8.00
N TYR A 38 -1.29 12.84 -7.07
CA TYR A 38 -0.57 14.05 -7.44
C TYR A 38 0.47 14.40 -6.39
N THR A 39 1.48 15.13 -6.83
CA THR A 39 2.48 15.75 -5.97
C THR A 39 2.68 17.19 -6.40
N LYS A 40 3.23 18.02 -5.53
CA LYS A 40 3.47 19.42 -5.80
C LYS A 40 4.74 19.91 -5.09
N ASP A 41 5.22 21.07 -5.53
CA ASP A 41 6.33 21.79 -4.90
C ASP A 41 7.61 20.95 -4.79
N ILE A 42 7.96 20.17 -5.83
CA ILE A 42 9.19 19.38 -5.86
C ILE A 42 10.32 20.24 -6.42
N THR A 43 11.45 20.32 -5.70
CA THR A 43 12.67 20.92 -6.19
C THR A 43 13.70 19.85 -6.53
N ILE A 44 14.10 19.78 -7.79
CA ILE A 44 15.14 18.88 -8.29
C ILE A 44 16.41 19.72 -8.54
N LYS A 45 17.49 19.40 -7.81
CA LYS A 45 18.82 20.03 -7.96
C LYS A 45 19.82 18.99 -8.44
N ASN A 46 20.79 19.40 -9.26
CA ASN A 46 21.74 18.44 -9.83
C ASN A 46 22.74 17.83 -8.84
N ASP A 47 22.79 18.35 -7.62
CA ASP A 47 23.66 17.88 -6.53
C ASP A 47 22.94 16.97 -5.52
N ASN A 48 21.64 16.84 -5.62
CA ASN A 48 20.88 16.00 -4.70
C ASN A 48 20.89 14.52 -5.14
N LYS A 49 21.27 13.64 -4.21
CA LYS A 49 21.18 12.18 -4.41
C LYS A 49 19.82 11.59 -4.02
N LYS A 50 19.03 12.34 -3.27
CA LYS A 50 17.71 11.94 -2.77
C LYS A 50 16.74 13.12 -2.83
N TYR A 51 15.52 12.81 -3.20
CA TYR A 51 14.41 13.77 -3.29
C TYR A 51 13.27 13.29 -2.43
N HIS A 52 12.74 14.19 -1.61
CA HIS A 52 11.58 13.93 -0.76
C HIS A 52 10.40 14.74 -1.28
N PHE A 53 9.24 14.11 -1.34
CA PHE A 53 8.00 14.76 -1.75
C PHE A 53 6.80 14.05 -1.13
N VAL A 54 5.67 14.74 -1.12
CA VAL A 54 4.40 14.17 -0.66
C VAL A 54 3.56 13.77 -1.87
N LEU A 55 3.18 12.50 -1.94
CA LEU A 55 2.22 11.98 -2.91
C LEU A 55 0.83 12.02 -2.28
N PHE A 56 -0.06 12.80 -2.83
CA PHE A 56 -1.46 12.84 -2.46
C PHE A 56 -2.24 11.81 -3.26
N VAL A 57 -3.13 11.10 -2.59
CA VAL A 57 -3.97 10.03 -3.15
C VAL A 57 -5.42 10.47 -3.02
N LYS A 58 -6.17 10.46 -4.12
CA LYS A 58 -7.57 10.87 -4.15
C LYS A 58 -8.43 9.87 -4.91
N ASP A 59 -9.44 9.32 -4.21
CA ASP A 59 -10.48 8.44 -4.74
C ASP A 59 -9.93 7.20 -5.50
N VAL A 60 -8.77 6.68 -5.08
CA VAL A 60 -8.16 5.51 -5.69
C VAL A 60 -8.91 4.26 -5.27
N ASN A 61 -9.42 3.50 -6.26
CA ASN A 61 -10.23 2.31 -6.02
C ASN A 61 -9.35 1.15 -5.50
N ALA A 62 -9.60 0.75 -4.26
CA ALA A 62 -8.84 -0.30 -3.58
C ALA A 62 -8.95 -1.66 -4.30
N ALA A 63 -10.13 -2.00 -4.85
CA ALA A 63 -10.31 -3.25 -5.59
C ALA A 63 -9.46 -3.29 -6.86
N LYS A 64 -9.38 -2.18 -7.60
CA LYS A 64 -8.52 -2.09 -8.80
C LYS A 64 -7.04 -2.18 -8.46
N LEU A 65 -6.58 -1.54 -7.36
CA LEU A 65 -5.21 -1.69 -6.89
C LEU A 65 -4.90 -3.14 -6.52
N LEU A 66 -5.80 -3.79 -5.79
CA LEU A 66 -5.62 -5.17 -5.37
C LEU A 66 -5.62 -6.15 -6.55
N ALA A 67 -6.48 -5.90 -7.55
CA ALA A 67 -6.48 -6.69 -8.79
C ALA A 67 -5.14 -6.60 -9.55
N MET A 68 -4.48 -5.44 -9.50
CA MET A 68 -3.13 -5.26 -10.07
C MET A 68 -2.07 -6.06 -9.30
N ALA A 69 -2.31 -6.33 -8.02
CA ALA A 69 -1.43 -7.12 -7.15
C ALA A 69 -1.69 -8.63 -7.25
N ASN A 70 -2.58 -9.07 -8.14
CA ASN A 70 -2.98 -10.49 -8.36
C ASN A 70 -3.37 -11.25 -7.09
N GLN A 71 -3.92 -10.57 -6.10
CA GLN A 71 -4.35 -11.17 -4.83
C GLN A 71 -5.72 -11.81 -4.99
N LYS A 72 -5.77 -13.15 -4.99
CA LYS A 72 -7.01 -13.93 -5.22
C LYS A 72 -7.83 -14.12 -3.94
N ARG A 73 -7.18 -14.19 -2.77
CA ARG A 73 -7.84 -14.47 -1.49
C ARG A 73 -8.42 -13.24 -0.80
N LEU A 74 -7.95 -12.03 -1.17
CA LEU A 74 -8.40 -10.79 -0.58
C LEU A 74 -9.23 -9.99 -1.58
N GLN A 75 -10.44 -9.65 -1.21
CA GLN A 75 -11.31 -8.76 -1.97
C GLN A 75 -11.58 -7.51 -1.13
N VAL A 76 -11.43 -6.34 -1.73
CA VAL A 76 -11.65 -5.07 -1.06
C VAL A 76 -12.54 -4.18 -1.92
N LYS A 77 -13.48 -3.48 -1.29
CA LYS A 77 -14.24 -2.39 -1.92
C LYS A 77 -14.04 -1.13 -1.09
N GLY A 78 -13.84 -0.02 -1.75
CA GLY A 78 -13.66 1.29 -1.12
C GLY A 78 -12.76 2.20 -1.94
N LEU A 79 -12.80 3.49 -1.62
CA LEU A 79 -11.95 4.51 -2.22
C LEU A 79 -10.92 4.96 -1.20
N LEU A 80 -9.65 4.93 -1.60
CA LEU A 80 -8.53 5.34 -0.78
C LEU A 80 -8.23 6.82 -1.01
N ASN A 81 -8.10 7.55 0.09
CA ASN A 81 -7.73 8.95 0.15
C ASN A 81 -6.63 9.16 1.18
N GLY A 82 -5.72 10.11 0.97
CA GLY A 82 -4.68 10.42 1.95
C GLY A 82 -3.39 10.91 1.32
N ASN A 83 -2.28 10.69 2.02
CA ASN A 83 -0.97 11.11 1.53
C ASN A 83 0.12 10.12 1.96
N LEU A 84 1.19 10.09 1.17
CA LEU A 84 2.39 9.30 1.39
C LEU A 84 3.60 10.21 1.26
N THR A 85 4.50 10.21 2.24
CA THR A 85 5.81 10.82 2.12
C THR A 85 6.72 9.86 1.37
N MET A 86 7.20 10.29 0.23
CA MET A 86 8.01 9.52 -0.70
C MET A 86 9.45 9.99 -0.68
N GLU A 87 10.37 9.08 -0.86
CA GLU A 87 11.77 9.36 -1.20
C GLU A 87 12.08 8.73 -2.55
N TYR A 88 12.71 9.48 -3.43
CA TYR A 88 13.34 8.96 -4.64
C TYR A 88 14.86 9.05 -4.49
N GLY A 89 15.56 7.96 -4.72
CA GLY A 89 17.01 7.87 -4.62
C GLY A 89 17.60 6.85 -5.60
N VAL A 90 18.86 6.47 -5.40
CA VAL A 90 19.59 5.53 -6.27
C VAL A 90 18.87 4.20 -6.45
N THR A 91 18.12 3.77 -5.43
CA THR A 91 17.37 2.51 -5.43
C THR A 91 15.93 2.66 -5.92
N GLY A 92 15.55 3.83 -6.46
CA GLY A 92 14.20 4.15 -6.91
C GLY A 92 13.33 4.79 -5.83
N PHE A 93 12.01 4.61 -5.95
CA PHE A 93 11.03 5.17 -5.02
C PHE A 93 10.88 4.32 -3.76
N SER A 94 10.77 5.00 -2.62
CA SER A 94 10.40 4.38 -1.34
C SER A 94 9.35 5.22 -0.61
N VAL A 95 8.47 4.56 0.15
CA VAL A 95 7.50 5.21 1.04
C VAL A 95 8.15 5.33 2.42
N LYS A 96 8.29 6.55 2.93
CA LYS A 96 8.86 6.82 4.27
C LYS A 96 7.80 6.81 5.34
N SER A 97 6.68 7.42 5.06
CA SER A 97 5.54 7.48 5.98
C SER A 97 4.27 7.82 5.21
N GLY A 98 3.14 7.74 5.87
CA GLY A 98 1.90 8.21 5.32
C GLY A 98 0.67 7.57 5.93
N SER A 99 -0.47 8.07 5.51
CA SER A 99 -1.76 7.52 5.93
C SER A 99 -2.75 7.57 4.76
N LEU A 100 -3.39 6.43 4.54
CA LEU A 100 -4.52 6.32 3.62
C LEU A 100 -5.74 5.94 4.44
N HIS A 101 -6.88 6.50 4.07
CA HIS A 101 -8.17 6.21 4.71
C HIS A 101 -9.23 5.90 3.66
N SER A 102 -10.20 5.11 4.09
CA SER A 102 -11.41 4.81 3.32
C SER A 102 -12.61 4.79 4.25
N SER A 103 -13.76 5.20 3.73
CA SER A 103 -15.03 5.17 4.46
C SER A 103 -16.03 4.30 3.71
N ASN A 104 -16.78 3.48 4.47
CA ASN A 104 -17.85 2.64 3.95
C ASN A 104 -17.42 1.70 2.82
N GLY A 105 -16.78 0.62 3.19
CA GLY A 105 -16.34 -0.38 2.25
C GLY A 105 -16.44 -1.80 2.78
N ILE A 106 -15.90 -2.74 2.04
CA ILE A 106 -15.95 -4.17 2.36
C ILE A 106 -14.55 -4.75 2.26
N VAL A 107 -14.20 -5.59 3.21
CA VAL A 107 -13.04 -6.50 3.13
C VAL A 107 -13.57 -7.91 3.22
N ARG A 108 -13.20 -8.76 2.26
CA ARG A 108 -13.49 -10.19 2.26
C ARG A 108 -12.19 -10.96 2.11
N TYR A 109 -11.92 -11.82 3.08
CA TYR A 109 -10.81 -12.77 2.99
C TYR A 109 -11.38 -14.18 2.75
N LEU A 110 -11.07 -14.73 1.58
CA LEU A 110 -11.60 -16.02 1.15
C LEU A 110 -10.77 -17.15 1.78
N VAL A 111 -11.38 -17.84 2.74
CA VAL A 111 -10.78 -18.98 3.45
C VAL A 111 -11.61 -20.24 3.16
N ASP A 112 -10.93 -21.33 2.88
CA ASP A 112 -11.56 -22.65 2.91
C ASP A 112 -11.62 -23.16 4.35
N LYS A 113 -12.76 -22.94 5.01
CA LYS A 113 -13.03 -23.38 6.40
C LYS A 113 -12.95 -24.90 6.58
N LYS A 114 -13.02 -25.70 5.49
CA LYS A 114 -12.94 -27.15 5.54
C LYS A 114 -11.50 -27.64 5.45
N SER A 115 -10.56 -26.80 5.05
CA SER A 115 -9.15 -27.17 4.91
C SER A 115 -8.53 -27.57 6.25
N SER A 116 -7.59 -28.49 6.21
CA SER A 116 -6.79 -28.89 7.38
C SER A 116 -5.96 -27.71 7.91
N GLU A 117 -5.49 -26.84 7.00
CA GLU A 117 -4.74 -25.63 7.32
C GLU A 117 -5.58 -24.70 8.22
N PHE A 118 -6.83 -24.42 7.85
CA PHE A 118 -7.70 -23.57 8.67
C PHE A 118 -7.98 -24.21 10.04
N LYS A 119 -8.29 -25.51 10.08
CA LYS A 119 -8.60 -26.22 11.33
C LYS A 119 -7.42 -26.31 12.29
N SER A 120 -6.19 -26.27 11.81
CA SER A 120 -4.97 -26.29 12.62
C SER A 120 -4.52 -24.92 13.12
N MET A 121 -5.17 -23.84 12.67
CA MET A 121 -4.84 -22.48 13.13
C MET A 121 -5.29 -22.27 14.59
N ASP A 122 -4.65 -21.31 15.24
CA ASP A 122 -5.08 -20.82 16.54
C ASP A 122 -6.54 -20.34 16.48
N PRO A 123 -7.40 -20.68 17.48
CA PRO A 123 -8.81 -20.29 17.47
C PRO A 123 -9.03 -18.78 17.33
N ALA A 124 -8.16 -17.93 17.90
CA ALA A 124 -8.28 -16.49 17.76
C ALA A 124 -8.01 -16.06 16.30
N VAL A 125 -7.08 -16.71 15.61
CA VAL A 125 -6.82 -16.47 14.18
C VAL A 125 -8.00 -16.92 13.34
N GLN A 126 -8.57 -18.09 13.63
CA GLN A 126 -9.77 -18.59 12.93
C GLN A 126 -10.92 -17.58 13.07
N GLN A 127 -11.17 -17.07 14.28
CA GLN A 127 -12.21 -16.09 14.55
C GLN A 127 -11.99 -14.78 13.77
N VAL A 128 -10.77 -14.28 13.71
CA VAL A 128 -10.42 -13.10 12.90
C VAL A 128 -10.72 -13.34 11.41
N LEU A 129 -10.32 -14.49 10.88
CA LEU A 129 -10.56 -14.85 9.49
C LEU A 129 -12.05 -15.02 9.18
N GLU A 130 -12.83 -15.54 10.13
CA GLU A 130 -14.29 -15.63 10.00
C GLU A 130 -14.96 -14.26 9.93
N ILE A 131 -14.55 -13.32 10.79
CA ILE A 131 -15.04 -11.94 10.74
C ILE A 131 -14.67 -11.30 9.41
N LEU A 132 -13.43 -11.50 8.94
CA LEU A 132 -12.97 -10.97 7.66
C LEU A 132 -13.62 -11.67 6.44
N GLY A 133 -14.39 -12.74 6.65
CA GLY A 133 -15.14 -13.43 5.58
C GLY A 133 -16.14 -12.53 4.86
N ASP A 134 -16.76 -11.56 5.57
CA ASP A 134 -17.59 -10.48 5.00
C ASP A 134 -17.62 -9.27 5.92
N PHE A 135 -16.49 -8.60 6.06
CA PHE A 135 -16.35 -7.45 6.95
C PHE A 135 -16.71 -6.15 6.26
N HIS A 136 -17.78 -5.51 6.74
CA HIS A 136 -18.24 -4.19 6.28
C HIS A 136 -17.67 -3.11 7.19
N TYR A 137 -16.66 -2.37 6.71
CA TYR A 137 -16.08 -1.29 7.49
C TYR A 137 -16.77 0.05 7.24
N ARG A 138 -16.95 0.81 8.31
CA ARG A 138 -17.35 2.22 8.27
C ARG A 138 -16.13 3.13 8.15
N LYS A 139 -15.00 2.72 8.73
CA LYS A 139 -13.74 3.45 8.70
C LYS A 139 -12.60 2.45 8.57
N LEU A 140 -11.72 2.71 7.62
CA LEU A 140 -10.46 2.00 7.43
C LEU A 140 -9.34 3.04 7.39
N VAL A 141 -8.27 2.81 8.13
CA VAL A 141 -7.04 3.64 8.12
C VAL A 141 -5.85 2.71 7.95
N LEU A 142 -5.04 3.01 6.95
CA LEU A 142 -3.75 2.36 6.68
C LEU A 142 -2.67 3.38 6.99
N SER A 143 -1.89 3.18 8.04
CA SER A 143 -0.76 4.05 8.38
C SER A 143 0.54 3.31 8.07
N MET A 144 1.47 4.00 7.43
CA MET A 144 2.78 3.48 7.09
C MET A 144 3.86 4.36 7.71
N GLY A 145 4.90 3.72 8.24
CA GLY A 145 6.07 4.39 8.77
C GLY A 145 7.30 3.52 8.62
N GLU A 146 8.46 4.14 8.55
CA GLU A 146 9.75 3.46 8.52
C GLU A 146 10.34 3.42 9.93
N ASN A 147 10.80 2.25 10.36
CA ASN A 147 11.63 2.17 11.54
C ASN A 147 13.08 2.41 11.12
N THR A 148 13.60 3.57 11.45
CA THR A 148 14.95 4.02 11.06
C THR A 148 16.09 3.16 11.63
N ILE A 149 15.80 2.35 12.67
CA ILE A 149 16.84 1.54 13.33
C ILE A 149 17.17 0.27 12.54
N ASN A 150 16.17 -0.34 11.87
CA ASN A 150 16.34 -1.67 11.26
C ASN A 150 15.92 -1.76 9.78
N ASP A 151 15.75 -0.63 9.08
CA ASP A 151 15.25 -0.58 7.69
C ASP A 151 13.91 -1.35 7.51
N GLN A 152 13.11 -1.39 8.57
CA GLN A 152 11.83 -2.08 8.60
C GLN A 152 10.68 -1.08 8.46
N ALA A 153 9.72 -1.41 7.63
CA ALA A 153 8.46 -0.69 7.60
C ALA A 153 7.49 -1.21 8.65
N ILE A 154 6.74 -0.30 9.20
CA ILE A 154 5.60 -0.59 10.04
C ILE A 154 4.34 -0.18 9.27
N VAL A 155 3.45 -1.14 9.03
CA VAL A 155 2.12 -0.87 8.48
C VAL A 155 1.11 -1.18 9.58
N THR A 156 0.34 -0.18 9.96
CA THR A 156 -0.77 -0.31 10.89
C THR A 156 -2.08 -0.21 10.13
N ILE A 157 -2.94 -1.19 10.30
CA ILE A 157 -4.27 -1.25 9.70
C ILE A 157 -5.29 -1.16 10.83
N ARG A 158 -6.08 -0.08 10.84
CA ARG A 158 -7.21 0.06 11.76
C ARG A 158 -8.50 0.08 10.99
N ALA A 159 -9.45 -0.77 11.38
CA ALA A 159 -10.73 -0.86 10.70
C ALA A 159 -11.86 -1.01 11.73
N LEU A 160 -12.83 -0.10 11.68
CA LEU A 160 -14.05 -0.14 12.48
C LEU A 160 -15.21 -0.54 11.58
N GLY A 161 -15.90 -1.62 11.92
CA GLY A 161 -17.00 -2.14 11.12
C GLY A 161 -17.73 -3.28 11.79
N ALA A 162 -18.37 -4.14 10.99
CA ALA A 162 -19.06 -5.32 11.47
C ALA A 162 -19.13 -6.39 10.35
N ASN A 163 -19.44 -7.62 10.76
CA ASN A 163 -19.86 -8.69 9.86
C ASN A 163 -21.25 -9.12 10.32
N ALA A 164 -22.23 -9.11 9.41
CA ALA A 164 -23.63 -9.40 9.71
C ALA A 164 -23.83 -10.86 10.20
N ASP A 165 -23.01 -11.78 9.72
CA ASP A 165 -23.05 -13.19 10.07
C ASP A 165 -22.31 -13.52 11.37
N PHE A 166 -21.68 -12.51 11.99
CA PHE A 166 -20.86 -12.69 13.18
C PHE A 166 -21.41 -11.88 14.35
N TYR A 167 -21.71 -12.54 15.49
CA TYR A 167 -22.24 -11.93 16.72
C TYR A 167 -23.37 -10.91 16.49
N ALA A 168 -24.35 -11.26 15.66
CA ALA A 168 -25.52 -10.42 15.39
C ALA A 168 -25.13 -8.98 14.96
N ASN A 169 -24.12 -8.86 14.08
CA ASN A 169 -23.64 -7.59 13.57
C ASN A 169 -22.99 -6.66 14.63
N SER A 170 -22.43 -7.24 15.66
CA SER A 170 -21.72 -6.46 16.70
C SER A 170 -20.56 -5.68 16.08
N PRO A 171 -20.32 -4.45 16.54
CA PRO A 171 -19.21 -3.66 16.05
C PRO A 171 -17.87 -4.28 16.43
N VAL A 172 -16.94 -4.32 15.48
CA VAL A 172 -15.58 -4.83 15.64
C VAL A 172 -14.60 -3.71 15.33
N ASP A 173 -13.61 -3.50 16.19
CA ASP A 173 -12.46 -2.63 15.96
C ASP A 173 -11.22 -3.50 15.77
N PHE A 174 -10.75 -3.59 14.53
CA PHE A 174 -9.50 -4.25 14.19
C PHE A 174 -8.33 -3.29 14.27
N ASN A 175 -7.24 -3.75 14.87
CA ASN A 175 -5.98 -3.03 14.89
C ASN A 175 -4.84 -4.03 14.66
N PHE A 176 -4.31 -4.06 13.43
CA PHE A 176 -3.20 -4.91 13.03
C PHE A 176 -1.94 -4.08 12.82
N LYS A 177 -0.84 -4.57 13.36
CA LYS A 177 0.48 -4.02 13.11
C LYS A 177 1.33 -5.08 12.41
N ILE A 178 1.81 -4.75 11.22
CA ILE A 178 2.68 -5.60 10.44
C ILE A 178 4.05 -4.92 10.38
N THR A 179 5.10 -5.64 10.77
CA THR A 179 6.48 -5.14 10.74
C THR A 179 7.29 -6.02 9.82
N GLY A 180 8.05 -5.43 8.93
CA GLY A 180 8.90 -6.16 8.01
C GLY A 180 9.64 -5.28 7.03
N PRO A 181 10.56 -5.82 6.22
CA PRO A 181 11.25 -5.05 5.19
C PRO A 181 10.22 -4.53 4.17
N LEU A 182 10.08 -3.20 4.09
CA LEU A 182 9.04 -2.53 3.28
C LEU A 182 9.02 -3.03 1.83
N ARG A 183 10.20 -3.20 1.23
CA ARG A 183 10.33 -3.75 -0.13
C ARG A 183 9.71 -5.14 -0.26
N ARG A 184 9.96 -6.04 0.71
CA ARG A 184 9.35 -7.38 0.72
C ARG A 184 7.85 -7.30 0.97
N MET A 185 7.39 -6.42 1.84
CA MET A 185 5.95 -6.24 2.11
C MET A 185 5.23 -5.74 0.85
N LEU A 186 5.76 -4.70 0.18
CA LEU A 186 5.22 -4.24 -1.09
C LEU A 186 5.32 -5.33 -2.17
N TYR A 187 6.41 -6.08 -2.20
CA TYR A 187 6.60 -7.19 -3.12
C TYR A 187 5.55 -8.31 -2.90
N PHE A 188 5.24 -8.67 -1.66
CA PHE A 188 4.16 -9.62 -1.35
C PHE A 188 2.78 -9.13 -1.78
N PHE A 189 2.55 -7.83 -1.76
CA PHE A 189 1.30 -7.24 -2.22
C PHE A 189 1.22 -7.11 -3.75
N PHE A 190 2.35 -7.04 -4.46
CA PHE A 190 2.41 -6.69 -5.88
C PHE A 190 3.01 -7.76 -6.80
N VAL A 191 3.51 -8.88 -6.28
CA VAL A 191 4.15 -9.92 -7.09
C VAL A 191 3.38 -11.24 -7.03
N GLU A 192 3.24 -11.87 -8.20
CA GLU A 192 2.58 -13.18 -8.38
C GLU A 192 3.17 -14.31 -7.54
N GLU A 193 2.32 -15.29 -7.21
CA GLU A 193 2.69 -16.53 -6.53
C GLU A 193 3.84 -17.31 -7.24
N ASN A 194 4.03 -17.10 -8.55
CA ASN A 194 5.10 -17.72 -9.33
C ASN A 194 6.51 -17.24 -8.91
N ALA A 195 6.65 -16.03 -8.41
CA ALA A 195 7.93 -15.54 -7.91
C ALA A 195 8.33 -16.14 -6.54
N LYS A 196 7.38 -16.76 -5.81
CA LYS A 196 7.71 -17.53 -4.60
C LYS A 196 8.50 -18.79 -4.93
N GLN A 197 8.17 -19.45 -6.03
CA GLN A 197 8.90 -20.67 -6.46
C GLN A 197 10.30 -20.34 -6.94
N ASP A 198 10.50 -19.21 -7.63
CA ASP A 198 11.83 -18.78 -8.09
C ASP A 198 12.74 -18.39 -6.92
N LEU A 199 12.21 -17.74 -5.88
CA LEU A 199 12.97 -17.41 -4.67
C LEU A 199 13.33 -18.63 -3.81
N LEU A 200 12.43 -19.62 -3.75
CA LEU A 200 12.69 -20.88 -3.07
C LEU A 200 13.75 -21.70 -3.81
N GLN A 201 13.75 -21.71 -5.15
CA GLN A 201 14.79 -22.38 -5.95
C GLN A 201 16.16 -21.71 -5.87
N LEU A 202 16.22 -20.38 -5.67
CA LEU A 202 17.48 -19.66 -5.46
C LEU A 202 18.06 -19.88 -4.07
N SER A 203 17.23 -20.18 -3.06
CA SER A 203 17.69 -20.50 -1.70
C SER A 203 18.19 -21.93 -1.53
N THR A 204 17.76 -22.86 -2.40
CA THR A 204 18.17 -24.27 -2.37
C THR A 204 19.38 -24.59 -3.26
N LYS A 205 19.93 -23.63 -4.00
CA LYS A 205 21.12 -23.77 -4.84
C LYS A 205 22.43 -23.26 -4.18
N LYS A 206 22.45 -23.15 -2.86
CA LYS A 206 23.66 -22.87 -2.09
C LYS A 206 23.95 -24.03 -1.13
N ASP A 207 24.35 -25.14 -1.71
CA ASP A 207 25.17 -26.21 -1.10
C ASP A 207 26.16 -26.72 -2.14
#